data_4810c579e2873d7d1dc78547b78d5336
#
_entry.id   4810c579e2873d7d1dc78547b78d5336
#
_cell.length_a   1.000
_cell.length_b   1.000
_cell.length_c   1.000
_cell.angle_alpha   90.00
_cell.angle_beta   90.00
_cell.angle_gamma   90.00
#
_symmetry.space_group_name_H-M   'P 1'
#
loop_
_entity.id
_entity.type
_entity.pdbx_description
1 polymer ?
#
loop_
_entity_poly.entity_id
_entity_poly.type
_entity_poly.pdbx_seq_one_letter_code
_entity_poly.pdbx_strand_id
1 'polypeptide(L)'
;MDQWDWEKIIRPDQRNYTYLKTVVRAVYLAVRRIAAQVTKKYPALTFDLPREITFVSTKELEKMYPALTPRERENAFTKTYRAVFVYQIGWPLANKQPHDGRAADYDDWKLNGDILLWHEPLDCALEISSMGIRVNAAVLEKQLRQKKELDKLSKP
;
A
#
# COMPACT_ATOMS: atom_id res chain seq x y z
N MET A 1 10.47 -17.14 4.70
CA MET A 1 10.13 -15.86 4.02
C MET A 1 10.94 -14.79 4.72
N ASP A 2 11.69 -13.99 3.99
CA ASP A 2 12.48 -12.90 4.54
C ASP A 2 11.71 -11.60 4.41
N GLN A 3 11.63 -10.81 5.48
CA GLN A 3 11.10 -9.45 5.47
C GLN A 3 12.25 -8.46 5.59
N TRP A 4 12.16 -7.37 4.84
CA TRP A 4 13.11 -6.26 4.91
C TRP A 4 12.36 -5.04 5.43
N ASP A 5 12.43 -4.84 6.72
CA ASP A 5 11.84 -3.68 7.37
C ASP A 5 12.84 -2.53 7.39
N TRP A 6 12.35 -1.34 7.10
CA TRP A 6 13.15 -0.13 7.12
C TRP A 6 12.31 1.08 7.51
N GLU A 7 12.96 2.04 8.13
CA GLU A 7 12.35 3.32 8.45
C GLU A 7 13.21 4.46 7.93
N LYS A 8 12.56 5.51 7.47
CA LYS A 8 13.20 6.72 6.96
C LYS A 8 12.73 7.92 7.74
N ILE A 9 13.67 8.66 8.30
CA ILE A 9 13.38 9.97 8.93
C ILE A 9 12.95 10.94 7.83
N ILE A 10 11.82 11.59 8.03
CA ILE A 10 11.27 12.60 7.12
C ILE A 10 11.06 13.91 7.86
N ARG A 11 11.12 15.05 7.15
CA ARG A 11 10.77 16.35 7.70
C ARG A 11 9.26 16.52 7.79
N PRO A 12 8.75 17.41 8.67
CA PRO A 12 7.32 17.67 8.79
C PRO A 12 6.63 18.07 7.47
N ASP A 13 7.31 18.84 6.61
CA ASP A 13 6.81 19.25 5.29
C ASP A 13 6.68 18.08 4.29
N GLN A 14 7.40 17.00 4.52
CA GLN A 14 7.34 15.76 3.73
C GLN A 14 6.21 14.82 4.16
N ARG A 15 5.49 15.13 5.24
CA ARG A 15 4.37 14.33 5.71
C ARG A 15 3.13 14.53 4.84
N ASN A 16 3.21 14.08 3.60
CA ASN A 16 2.15 14.24 2.61
C ASN A 16 2.17 13.12 1.54
N TYR A 17 1.08 13.03 0.80
CA TYR A 17 0.89 12.00 -0.21
C TYR A 17 1.86 12.13 -1.39
N THR A 18 2.24 13.34 -1.77
CA THR A 18 3.19 13.58 -2.86
C THR A 18 4.56 12.96 -2.54
N TYR A 19 5.01 13.15 -1.30
CA TYR A 19 6.26 12.54 -0.85
C TYR A 19 6.15 11.00 -0.78
N LEU A 20 5.05 10.47 -0.25
CA LEU A 20 4.80 9.02 -0.24
C LEU A 20 4.89 8.44 -1.65
N LYS A 21 4.24 9.04 -2.64
CA LYS A 21 4.35 8.63 -4.05
C LYS A 21 5.79 8.61 -4.57
N THR A 22 6.60 9.57 -4.17
CA THR A 22 8.01 9.62 -4.58
C THR A 22 8.78 8.42 -4.03
N VAL A 23 8.54 8.06 -2.77
CA VAL A 23 9.18 6.89 -2.15
C VAL A 23 8.70 5.59 -2.81
N VAL A 24 7.39 5.45 -3.03
CA VAL A 24 6.80 4.29 -3.73
C VAL A 24 7.44 4.09 -5.11
N ARG A 25 7.58 5.17 -5.89
CA ARG A 25 8.23 5.09 -7.21
C ARG A 25 9.70 4.65 -7.12
N ALA A 26 10.43 5.11 -6.11
CA ALA A 26 11.82 4.72 -5.88
C ALA A 26 11.93 3.23 -5.54
N VAL A 27 11.07 2.71 -4.65
CA VAL A 27 11.00 1.28 -4.31
C VAL A 27 10.63 0.46 -5.54
N TYR A 28 9.60 0.87 -6.27
CA TYR A 28 9.19 0.17 -7.49
C TYR A 28 10.28 0.15 -8.57
N LEU A 29 11.03 1.25 -8.73
CA LEU A 29 12.18 1.27 -9.64
C LEU A 29 13.26 0.27 -9.23
N ALA A 30 13.54 0.11 -7.93
CA ALA A 30 14.46 -0.90 -7.43
C ALA A 30 13.98 -2.32 -7.77
N VAL A 31 12.70 -2.61 -7.54
CA VAL A 31 12.08 -3.90 -7.91
C VAL A 31 12.25 -4.19 -9.41
N ARG A 32 11.95 -3.21 -10.28
CA ARG A 32 12.16 -3.38 -11.73
C ARG A 32 13.61 -3.65 -12.11
N ARG A 33 14.56 -2.96 -11.47
CA ARG A 33 16.00 -3.19 -11.72
C ARG A 33 16.42 -4.60 -11.31
N ILE A 34 15.93 -5.09 -10.17
CA ILE A 34 16.17 -6.47 -9.71
C ILE A 34 15.58 -7.47 -10.70
N ALA A 35 14.32 -7.28 -11.10
CA ALA A 35 13.65 -8.13 -12.08
C ALA A 35 14.45 -8.22 -13.40
N ALA A 36 14.92 -7.08 -13.91
CA ALA A 36 15.75 -7.05 -15.13
C ALA A 36 17.09 -7.82 -14.97
N GLN A 37 17.73 -7.72 -13.79
CA GLN A 37 18.95 -8.48 -13.51
C GLN A 37 18.69 -10.00 -13.42
N VAL A 38 17.55 -10.36 -12.77
CA VAL A 38 17.13 -11.77 -12.68
C VAL A 38 16.87 -12.35 -14.07
N THR A 39 16.10 -11.64 -14.92
CA THR A 39 15.85 -12.09 -16.30
C THR A 39 17.15 -12.20 -17.12
N LYS A 40 18.11 -11.26 -16.94
CA LYS A 40 19.41 -11.35 -17.62
C LYS A 40 20.18 -12.61 -17.21
N LYS A 41 20.11 -13.00 -15.92
CA LYS A 41 20.80 -14.20 -15.41
C LYS A 41 20.04 -15.49 -15.72
N TYR A 42 18.70 -15.41 -15.73
CA TYR A 42 17.80 -16.53 -15.93
C TYR A 42 16.76 -16.17 -17.00
N PRO A 43 17.07 -16.31 -18.29
CA PRO A 43 16.21 -15.85 -19.39
C PRO A 43 14.82 -16.50 -19.44
N ALA A 44 14.66 -17.66 -18.83
CA ALA A 44 13.36 -18.33 -18.71
C ALA A 44 12.39 -17.62 -17.74
N LEU A 45 12.92 -16.74 -16.84
CA LEU A 45 12.12 -15.95 -15.92
C LEU A 45 11.84 -14.57 -16.52
N THR A 46 10.59 -14.34 -16.88
CA THR A 46 10.13 -13.05 -17.42
C THR A 46 9.18 -12.38 -16.43
N PHE A 47 9.23 -11.06 -16.36
CA PHE A 47 8.39 -10.26 -15.49
C PHE A 47 7.68 -9.18 -16.32
N ASP A 48 6.35 -9.21 -16.28
CA ASP A 48 5.52 -8.17 -16.94
C ASP A 48 5.33 -6.97 -15.98
N LEU A 49 6.38 -6.16 -15.86
CA LEU A 49 6.39 -4.98 -15.01
C LEU A 49 6.36 -3.70 -15.85
N PRO A 50 5.28 -2.91 -15.79
CA PRO A 50 5.16 -1.66 -16.54
C PRO A 50 6.26 -0.65 -16.15
N ARG A 51 6.49 0.34 -17.03
CA ARG A 51 7.49 1.36 -16.76
C ARG A 51 7.22 2.14 -15.48
N GLU A 52 5.94 2.40 -15.19
CA GLU A 52 5.48 3.17 -14.04
C GLU A 52 4.45 2.38 -13.25
N ILE A 53 4.46 2.56 -11.92
CA ILE A 53 3.46 2.01 -11.03
C ILE A 53 2.18 2.89 -11.08
N THR A 54 1.02 2.26 -11.13
CA THR A 54 -0.28 2.94 -11.09
C THR A 54 -0.73 3.16 -9.66
N PHE A 55 -1.28 4.35 -9.38
CA PHE A 55 -1.79 4.71 -8.04
C PHE A 55 -3.31 4.73 -8.06
N VAL A 56 -3.93 4.09 -7.06
CA VAL A 56 -5.38 4.06 -6.88
C VAL A 56 -5.74 4.09 -5.41
N SER A 57 -6.71 4.91 -5.02
CA SER A 57 -7.25 4.89 -3.66
C SER A 57 -8.25 3.76 -3.48
N THR A 58 -8.40 3.30 -2.23
CA THR A 58 -9.43 2.31 -1.87
C THR A 58 -10.85 2.78 -2.21
N LYS A 59 -11.12 4.09 -2.14
CA LYS A 59 -12.40 4.68 -2.55
C LYS A 59 -12.65 4.62 -4.06
N GLU A 60 -11.60 4.84 -4.87
CA GLU A 60 -11.69 4.68 -6.33
C GLU A 60 -11.95 3.21 -6.68
N LEU A 61 -11.28 2.27 -6.03
CA LEU A 61 -11.53 0.84 -6.19
C LEU A 61 -12.97 0.46 -5.82
N GLU A 62 -13.49 0.97 -4.70
CA GLU A 62 -14.89 0.76 -4.29
C GLU A 62 -15.87 1.29 -5.35
N LYS A 63 -15.60 2.48 -5.90
CA LYS A 63 -16.44 3.10 -6.94
C LYS A 63 -16.41 2.32 -8.27
N MET A 64 -15.22 1.83 -8.66
CA MET A 64 -15.07 1.07 -9.91
C MET A 64 -15.66 -0.35 -9.81
N TYR A 65 -15.56 -0.97 -8.65
CA TYR A 65 -15.99 -2.34 -8.42
C TYR A 65 -16.87 -2.46 -7.18
N PRO A 66 -18.05 -1.86 -7.15
CA PRO A 66 -18.89 -1.76 -5.95
C PRO A 66 -19.37 -3.12 -5.42
N ALA A 67 -19.55 -4.10 -6.29
CA ALA A 67 -20.02 -5.44 -5.94
C ALA A 67 -18.91 -6.41 -5.48
N LEU A 68 -17.65 -6.04 -5.68
CA LEU A 68 -16.51 -6.90 -5.33
C LEU A 68 -16.05 -6.67 -3.90
N THR A 69 -15.51 -7.71 -3.28
CA THR A 69 -14.80 -7.63 -2.01
C THR A 69 -13.49 -6.83 -2.17
N PRO A 70 -12.88 -6.31 -1.09
CA PRO A 70 -11.60 -5.62 -1.17
C PRO A 70 -10.52 -6.40 -1.94
N ARG A 71 -10.35 -7.68 -1.65
CA ARG A 71 -9.37 -8.55 -2.32
C ARG A 71 -9.66 -8.75 -3.81
N GLU A 72 -10.93 -8.91 -4.17
CA GLU A 72 -11.33 -9.03 -5.58
C GLU A 72 -11.12 -7.72 -6.35
N ARG A 73 -11.33 -6.56 -5.70
CA ARG A 73 -11.04 -5.24 -6.27
C ARG A 73 -9.55 -5.09 -6.58
N GLU A 74 -8.69 -5.47 -5.65
CA GLU A 74 -7.24 -5.49 -5.83
C GLU A 74 -6.84 -6.39 -6.99
N ASN A 75 -7.34 -7.62 -7.02
CA ASN A 75 -7.07 -8.57 -8.09
C ASN A 75 -7.52 -8.02 -9.46
N ALA A 76 -8.74 -7.53 -9.57
CA ALA A 76 -9.28 -7.01 -10.84
C ALA A 76 -8.46 -5.81 -11.36
N PHE A 77 -8.13 -4.88 -10.48
CA PHE A 77 -7.37 -3.69 -10.85
C PHE A 77 -5.90 -4.02 -11.15
N THR A 78 -5.27 -4.85 -10.33
CA THR A 78 -3.86 -5.23 -10.52
C THR A 78 -3.67 -6.12 -11.76
N LYS A 79 -4.64 -6.95 -12.09
CA LYS A 79 -4.65 -7.74 -13.34
C LYS A 79 -4.53 -6.84 -14.57
N THR A 80 -5.23 -5.72 -14.56
CA THR A 80 -5.24 -4.75 -15.67
C THR A 80 -3.95 -3.91 -15.72
N TYR A 81 -3.50 -3.41 -14.57
CA TYR A 81 -2.40 -2.43 -14.49
C TYR A 81 -1.04 -3.03 -14.16
N ARG A 82 -0.98 -4.33 -13.83
CA ARG A 82 0.21 -5.16 -13.55
C ARG A 82 1.01 -4.76 -12.32
N ALA A 83 1.16 -3.47 -12.04
CA ALA A 83 1.84 -2.93 -10.86
C ALA A 83 1.05 -1.73 -10.31
N VAL A 84 0.62 -1.82 -9.07
CA VAL A 84 -0.31 -0.87 -8.45
C VAL A 84 0.14 -0.52 -7.05
N PHE A 85 -0.05 0.73 -6.65
CA PHE A 85 -0.03 1.15 -5.26
C PHE A 85 -1.45 1.50 -4.83
N VAL A 86 -2.05 0.63 -4.02
CA VAL A 86 -3.36 0.86 -3.41
C VAL A 86 -3.14 1.66 -2.15
N TYR A 87 -3.73 2.86 -2.03
CA TYR A 87 -3.52 3.74 -0.88
C TYR A 87 -4.80 4.05 -0.09
N GLN A 88 -4.63 4.58 1.13
CA GLN A 88 -5.69 4.85 2.11
C GLN A 88 -6.40 3.58 2.59
N ILE A 89 -5.66 2.51 2.82
CA ILE A 89 -6.22 1.19 3.12
C ILE A 89 -6.99 1.16 4.45
N GLY A 90 -6.48 1.79 5.49
CA GLY A 90 -7.16 1.88 6.79
C GLY A 90 -8.25 2.94 6.85
N TRP A 91 -8.43 3.77 5.79
CA TRP A 91 -9.41 4.84 5.81
C TRP A 91 -10.83 4.31 5.53
N PRO A 92 -11.87 4.75 6.27
CA PRO A 92 -13.23 4.25 6.07
C PRO A 92 -13.78 4.49 4.66
N LEU A 93 -14.39 3.47 4.09
CA LEU A 93 -15.14 3.47 2.85
C LEU A 93 -16.60 3.96 3.07
N ALA A 94 -17.45 3.87 2.04
CA ALA A 94 -18.83 4.32 2.12
C ALA A 94 -19.66 3.56 3.18
N ASN A 95 -19.37 2.29 3.38
CA ASN A 95 -19.98 1.43 4.41
C ASN A 95 -19.40 1.62 5.82
N LYS A 96 -18.53 2.64 6.01
CA LYS A 96 -17.79 2.95 7.24
C LYS A 96 -16.78 1.88 7.69
N GLN A 97 -16.56 0.86 6.90
CA GLN A 97 -15.51 -0.13 7.14
C GLN A 97 -14.26 0.24 6.33
N PRO A 98 -13.04 -0.05 6.81
CA PRO A 98 -11.83 0.13 6.01
C PRO A 98 -11.76 -0.92 4.90
N HIS A 99 -10.92 -0.66 3.89
CA HIS A 99 -10.62 -1.64 2.85
C HIS A 99 -9.96 -2.88 3.44
N ASP A 100 -9.00 -2.66 4.34
CA ASP A 100 -8.37 -3.69 5.16
C ASP A 100 -8.03 -3.12 6.54
N GLY A 101 -7.85 -4.01 7.54
CA GLY A 101 -7.51 -3.65 8.91
C GLY A 101 -6.10 -3.07 9.02
N ARG A 102 -5.99 -1.90 9.67
CA ARG A 102 -4.69 -1.28 10.01
C ARG A 102 -4.68 -0.88 11.47
N ALA A 103 -3.53 -1.04 12.14
CA ALA A 103 -3.32 -0.57 13.50
C ALA A 103 -3.57 0.95 13.58
N ALA A 104 -4.12 1.41 14.70
CA ALA A 104 -4.43 2.82 14.88
C ALA A 104 -3.21 3.66 15.30
N ASP A 105 -2.20 3.00 15.84
CA ASP A 105 -1.01 3.55 16.50
C ASP A 105 0.28 3.39 15.68
N TYR A 106 0.16 3.10 14.40
CA TYR A 106 1.31 2.88 13.53
C TYR A 106 1.33 3.90 12.39
N ASP A 107 0.66 3.64 11.29
CA ASP A 107 0.64 4.52 10.12
C ASP A 107 -0.63 5.38 10.06
N ASP A 108 -0.50 6.58 9.49
CA ASP A 108 -1.64 7.40 9.12
C ASP A 108 -2.43 6.70 8.00
N TRP A 109 -3.69 6.38 8.28
CA TRP A 109 -4.56 5.67 7.33
C TRP A 109 -4.81 6.42 6.03
N LYS A 110 -4.53 7.72 5.99
CA LYS A 110 -4.59 8.52 4.77
C LYS A 110 -3.28 8.49 3.98
N LEU A 111 -2.19 8.12 4.63
CA LEU A 111 -0.83 8.17 4.09
C LEU A 111 -0.16 6.80 4.15
N ASN A 112 -0.93 5.74 3.95
CA ASN A 112 -0.44 4.36 3.85
C ASN A 112 -0.94 3.69 2.58
N GLY A 113 -0.35 2.54 2.25
CA GLY A 113 -0.76 1.72 1.13
C GLY A 113 0.19 0.56 0.87
N ASP A 114 -0.21 -0.27 -0.08
CA ASP A 114 0.50 -1.48 -0.43
C ASP A 114 0.88 -1.50 -1.92
N ILE A 115 2.08 -1.98 -2.22
CA ILE A 115 2.50 -2.27 -3.59
C ILE A 115 2.04 -3.67 -3.93
N LEU A 116 1.19 -3.76 -4.93
CA LEU A 116 0.67 -5.01 -5.48
C LEU A 116 1.25 -5.23 -6.87
N LEU A 117 1.74 -6.45 -7.12
CA LEU A 117 2.15 -6.90 -8.45
C LEU A 117 1.25 -8.05 -8.88
N TRP A 118 0.87 -8.05 -10.17
CA TRP A 118 0.16 -9.18 -10.74
C TRP A 118 1.07 -10.39 -10.90
N HIS A 119 0.67 -11.52 -10.35
CA HIS A 119 1.40 -12.78 -10.45
C HIS A 119 0.63 -13.74 -11.35
N GLU A 120 1.06 -13.81 -12.62
CA GLU A 120 0.39 -14.59 -13.66
C GLU A 120 0.21 -16.08 -13.28
N PRO A 121 1.23 -16.79 -12.77
CA PRO A 121 1.08 -18.20 -12.42
C PRO A 121 0.06 -18.49 -11.32
N LEU A 122 -0.20 -17.54 -10.42
CA LEU A 122 -1.19 -17.68 -9.34
C LEU A 122 -2.52 -16.99 -9.65
N ASP A 123 -2.62 -16.30 -10.80
CA ASP A 123 -3.79 -15.49 -11.21
C ASP A 123 -4.30 -14.57 -10.09
N CYS A 124 -3.38 -13.90 -9.40
CA CYS A 124 -3.73 -12.99 -8.30
C CYS A 124 -2.74 -11.84 -8.13
N ALA A 125 -3.18 -10.79 -7.44
CA ALA A 125 -2.31 -9.73 -6.94
C ALA A 125 -1.52 -10.22 -5.73
N LEU A 126 -0.20 -10.00 -5.76
CA LEU A 126 0.69 -10.25 -4.61
C LEU A 126 1.10 -8.92 -4.00
N GLU A 127 0.90 -8.78 -2.70
CA GLU A 127 1.49 -7.70 -1.92
C GLU A 127 2.98 -7.97 -1.74
N ILE A 128 3.80 -7.04 -2.23
CA ILE A 128 5.27 -7.11 -2.11
C ILE A 128 5.83 -6.10 -1.13
N SER A 129 5.05 -5.10 -0.74
CA SER A 129 5.46 -4.09 0.23
C SER A 129 4.23 -3.39 0.80
N SER A 130 4.20 -3.25 2.12
CA SER A 130 3.30 -2.34 2.82
C SER A 130 4.12 -1.16 3.32
N MET A 131 3.63 0.05 3.14
CA MET A 131 4.33 1.25 3.60
C MET A 131 3.37 2.39 3.95
N GLY A 132 3.83 3.26 4.84
CA GLY A 132 3.07 4.42 5.24
C GLY A 132 3.93 5.47 5.94
N ILE A 133 3.32 6.60 6.19
CA ILE A 133 3.90 7.65 7.02
C ILE A 133 3.30 7.54 8.41
N ARG A 134 4.16 7.47 9.42
CA ARG A 134 3.77 7.31 10.83
C ARG A 134 2.77 8.37 11.27
N VAL A 135 1.89 8.01 12.20
CA VAL A 135 0.99 8.95 12.85
C VAL A 135 1.76 10.06 13.56
N ASN A 136 1.18 11.27 13.58
CA ASN A 136 1.54 12.28 14.55
C ASN A 136 0.52 12.26 15.70
N ALA A 137 0.75 13.02 16.78
CA ALA A 137 -0.10 13.01 17.97
C ALA A 137 -1.60 13.22 17.65
N ALA A 138 -1.92 14.17 16.79
CA ALA A 138 -3.31 14.48 16.43
C ALA A 138 -3.98 13.35 15.62
N VAL A 139 -3.24 12.72 14.71
CA VAL A 139 -3.75 11.58 13.91
C VAL A 139 -3.86 10.35 14.78
N LEU A 140 -2.87 10.07 15.66
CA LEU A 140 -2.89 8.98 16.61
C LEU A 140 -4.15 9.02 17.48
N GLU A 141 -4.39 10.14 18.16
CA GLU A 141 -5.59 10.31 18.99
C GLU A 141 -6.87 10.07 18.19
N LYS A 142 -6.96 10.65 16.99
CA LYS A 142 -8.13 10.48 16.12
C LYS A 142 -8.35 9.02 15.73
N GLN A 143 -7.32 8.30 15.33
CA GLN A 143 -7.41 6.91 14.90
C GLN A 143 -7.76 5.99 16.08
N LEU A 144 -7.14 6.20 17.26
CA LEU A 144 -7.46 5.46 18.48
C LEU A 144 -8.90 5.70 18.92
N ARG A 145 -9.40 6.94 18.81
CA ARG A 145 -10.81 7.25 19.10
C ARG A 145 -11.76 6.52 18.15
N GLN A 146 -11.44 6.43 16.86
CA GLN A 146 -12.23 5.69 15.87
C GLN A 146 -12.25 4.17 16.14
N LYS A 147 -11.14 3.62 16.64
CA LYS A 147 -11.02 2.21 17.02
C LYS A 147 -11.57 1.92 18.43
N LYS A 148 -11.91 2.94 19.21
CA LYS A 148 -12.27 2.84 20.65
C LYS A 148 -11.13 2.26 21.50
N GLU A 149 -9.90 2.62 21.20
CA GLU A 149 -8.67 2.14 21.82
C GLU A 149 -7.90 3.27 22.55
N LEU A 150 -8.61 4.28 23.06
CA LEU A 150 -7.99 5.44 23.73
C LEU A 150 -7.18 5.08 24.98
N ASP A 151 -7.43 3.92 25.57
CA ASP A 151 -6.66 3.37 26.69
C ASP A 151 -5.17 3.17 26.33
N LYS A 152 -4.84 3.04 25.06
CA LYS A 152 -3.45 2.96 24.59
C LYS A 152 -2.66 4.25 24.79
N LEU A 153 -3.31 5.42 24.91
CA LEU A 153 -2.63 6.69 25.18
C LEU A 153 -2.10 6.80 26.61
N SER A 154 -2.64 6.02 27.54
CA SER A 154 -2.27 6.03 28.96
C SER A 154 -1.27 4.93 29.35
N LYS A 155 -0.86 4.08 28.40
CA LYS A 155 0.13 3.04 28.64
C LYS A 155 1.53 3.61 28.37
N PRO A 156 2.48 3.40 29.32
CA PRO A 156 3.87 3.82 29.13
C PRO A 156 4.55 3.03 28.00
#